data_275c47de23b682ca85edd0c8f9024f25
#
_entry.id   275c47de23b682ca85edd0c8f9024f25
#
_cell.length_a   1.000
_cell.length_b   1.000
_cell.length_c   1.000
_cell.angle_alpha   90.00
_cell.angle_beta   90.00
_cell.angle_gamma   90.00
#
_symmetry.space_group_name_H-M   'P 1'
#
loop_
_entity.id
_entity.type
_entity.pdbx_description
1 polymer ?
#
loop_
_entity_poly.entity_id
_entity_poly.type
_entity_poly.pdbx_seq_one_letter_code
_entity_poly.pdbx_strand_id
1 'polypeptide(L)'
;MSTIIDTLVTDRTQADVERVKALAAKGFAAMTAAEQAEWLAGMKGAYNAADLNRVGTALNYLAGRLGAICGKSIAWPAKTDWAVTDIITASRAEAYRKQVQSIRGALAYPEGTPDAPGLDRLTYTGANDIERILALCEELIDNITKAFRYTGAAECATGGLI
;
A
#
# COMPACT_ATOMS: atom_id res chain seq x y z
N MET A 1 3.27 18.53 -0.32
CA MET A 1 3.15 17.80 -1.61
C MET A 1 2.42 16.50 -1.32
N SER A 2 1.38 16.18 -2.10
CA SER A 2 0.73 14.87 -2.02
C SER A 2 1.69 13.79 -2.50
N THR A 3 1.82 12.72 -1.73
CA THR A 3 2.65 11.56 -2.08
C THR A 3 1.78 10.42 -2.58
N ILE A 4 2.38 9.36 -3.13
CA ILE A 4 1.65 8.14 -3.49
C ILE A 4 0.92 7.54 -2.28
N ILE A 5 1.43 7.76 -1.07
CA ILE A 5 0.84 7.27 0.17
C ILE A 5 -0.55 7.87 0.42
N ASP A 6 -0.78 9.12 0.03
CA ASP A 6 -2.07 9.80 0.16
C ASP A 6 -3.16 9.20 -0.75
N THR A 7 -2.79 8.37 -1.71
CA THR A 7 -3.71 7.67 -2.61
C THR A 7 -4.12 6.28 -2.12
N LEU A 8 -3.52 5.80 -1.03
CA LEU A 8 -3.81 4.47 -0.48
C LEU A 8 -5.24 4.39 0.05
N VAL A 9 -5.89 3.24 -0.16
CA VAL A 9 -7.27 2.97 0.22
C VAL A 9 -7.27 2.00 1.40
N THR A 10 -7.58 2.50 2.59
CA THR A 10 -7.56 1.71 3.84
C THR A 10 -8.95 1.55 4.49
N ASP A 11 -9.99 1.98 3.79
CA ASP A 11 -11.35 2.13 4.31
C ASP A 11 -12.39 1.39 3.47
N ARG A 12 -11.99 0.30 2.79
CA ARG A 12 -12.94 -0.58 2.08
C ARG A 12 -13.88 -1.22 3.08
N THR A 13 -15.13 -1.37 2.69
CA THR A 13 -16.20 -1.92 3.51
C THR A 13 -16.86 -3.13 2.84
N GLN A 14 -17.64 -3.88 3.62
CA GLN A 14 -18.48 -4.95 3.09
C GLN A 14 -19.48 -4.42 2.07
N ALA A 15 -20.03 -3.22 2.26
CA ALA A 15 -20.95 -2.60 1.32
C ALA A 15 -20.32 -2.32 -0.05
N ASP A 16 -19.04 -1.92 -0.07
CA ASP A 16 -18.29 -1.76 -1.33
C ASP A 16 -18.18 -3.10 -2.08
N VAL A 17 -17.92 -4.20 -1.39
CA VAL A 17 -17.87 -5.55 -1.98
C VAL A 17 -19.23 -5.98 -2.51
N GLU A 18 -20.31 -5.73 -1.76
CA GLU A 18 -21.67 -6.06 -2.18
C GLU A 18 -22.09 -5.26 -3.40
N ARG A 19 -21.69 -3.99 -3.49
CA ARG A 19 -21.91 -3.16 -4.68
C ARG A 19 -21.25 -3.75 -5.92
N VAL A 20 -19.99 -4.20 -5.81
CA VAL A 20 -19.30 -4.88 -6.91
C VAL A 20 -20.04 -6.14 -7.34
N LYS A 21 -20.43 -6.98 -6.37
CA LYS A 21 -21.18 -8.22 -6.65
C LYS A 21 -22.51 -7.95 -7.33
N ALA A 22 -23.25 -6.93 -6.89
CA ALA A 22 -24.53 -6.54 -7.47
C ALA A 22 -24.38 -6.09 -8.93
N LEU A 23 -23.37 -5.29 -9.25
CA LEU A 23 -23.09 -4.86 -10.62
C LEU A 23 -22.59 -6.01 -11.49
N ALA A 24 -21.71 -6.86 -10.95
CA ALA A 24 -21.27 -8.06 -11.67
C ALA A 24 -22.44 -8.99 -12.03
N ALA A 25 -23.37 -9.22 -11.08
CA ALA A 25 -24.57 -10.04 -11.32
C ALA A 25 -25.51 -9.42 -12.35
N LYS A 26 -25.59 -8.09 -12.39
CA LYS A 26 -26.41 -7.36 -13.38
C LYS A 26 -25.85 -7.48 -14.80
N GLY A 27 -24.52 -7.56 -14.93
CA GLY A 27 -23.81 -7.61 -16.19
C GLY A 27 -23.69 -6.23 -16.87
N PHE A 28 -22.55 -5.96 -17.50
CA PHE A 28 -22.18 -4.63 -18.03
C PHE A 28 -23.24 -4.07 -19.01
N ALA A 29 -23.80 -4.90 -19.89
CA ALA A 29 -24.79 -4.47 -20.87
C ALA A 29 -26.13 -4.04 -20.25
N ALA A 30 -26.45 -4.53 -19.04
CA ALA A 30 -27.68 -4.17 -18.33
C ALA A 30 -27.48 -3.03 -17.30
N MET A 31 -26.26 -2.55 -17.14
CA MET A 31 -25.95 -1.41 -16.28
C MET A 31 -26.44 -0.10 -16.91
N THR A 32 -26.85 0.84 -16.08
CA THR A 32 -27.08 2.23 -16.50
C THR A 32 -25.75 2.89 -16.89
N ALA A 33 -25.80 4.01 -17.62
CA ALA A 33 -24.60 4.75 -18.00
C ALA A 33 -23.74 5.18 -16.77
N ALA A 34 -24.40 5.54 -15.66
CA ALA A 34 -23.71 5.88 -14.42
C ALA A 34 -23.02 4.66 -13.79
N GLU A 35 -23.66 3.49 -13.78
CA GLU A 35 -23.10 2.24 -13.28
C GLU A 35 -21.94 1.74 -14.15
N GLN A 36 -22.05 1.91 -15.47
CA GLN A 36 -20.94 1.59 -16.39
C GLN A 36 -19.72 2.50 -16.14
N ALA A 37 -19.95 3.79 -15.91
CA ALA A 37 -18.87 4.73 -15.57
C ALA A 37 -18.22 4.36 -14.24
N GLU A 38 -19.01 4.02 -13.20
CA GLU A 38 -18.52 3.55 -11.90
C GLU A 38 -17.67 2.28 -12.05
N TRP A 39 -18.16 1.30 -12.84
CA TRP A 39 -17.46 0.06 -13.10
C TRP A 39 -16.10 0.27 -13.81
N LEU A 40 -16.08 1.13 -14.83
CA LEU A 40 -14.87 1.43 -15.61
C LEU A 40 -13.85 2.30 -14.85
N ALA A 41 -14.31 3.13 -13.93
CA ALA A 41 -13.43 3.94 -13.08
C ALA A 41 -12.66 3.10 -12.05
N GLY A 42 -13.05 1.83 -11.85
CA GLY A 42 -12.48 0.95 -10.82
C GLY A 42 -13.21 1.12 -9.49
N MET A 43 -13.91 0.06 -9.09
CA MET A 43 -14.71 0.08 -7.86
C MET A 43 -13.87 -0.23 -6.64
N LYS A 44 -14.07 0.52 -5.57
CA LYS A 44 -13.36 0.39 -4.28
C LYS A 44 -13.45 -1.03 -3.67
N GLY A 45 -14.57 -1.72 -3.87
CA GLY A 45 -14.78 -3.09 -3.38
C GLY A 45 -14.12 -4.19 -4.21
N ALA A 46 -13.50 -3.86 -5.35
CA ALA A 46 -12.75 -4.78 -6.19
C ALA A 46 -11.26 -4.48 -6.08
N TYR A 47 -10.44 -5.49 -5.75
CA TYR A 47 -8.99 -5.34 -5.80
C TYR A 47 -8.53 -5.67 -7.22
N ASN A 48 -8.11 -4.67 -7.96
CA ASN A 48 -7.86 -4.73 -9.40
C ASN A 48 -6.44 -4.27 -9.80
N ALA A 49 -6.18 -4.18 -11.10
CA ALA A 49 -4.87 -3.76 -11.62
C ALA A 49 -4.45 -2.36 -11.13
N ALA A 50 -5.39 -1.43 -10.96
CA ALA A 50 -5.09 -0.10 -10.45
C ALA A 50 -4.63 -0.13 -8.98
N ASP A 51 -5.24 -1.01 -8.16
CA ASP A 51 -4.81 -1.21 -6.77
C ASP A 51 -3.41 -1.82 -6.71
N LEU A 52 -3.14 -2.84 -7.53
CA LEU A 52 -1.82 -3.46 -7.62
C LEU A 52 -0.74 -2.45 -8.06
N ASN A 53 -1.05 -1.59 -9.02
CA ASN A 53 -0.13 -0.56 -9.50
C ASN A 53 0.11 0.51 -8.43
N ARG A 54 -0.94 0.96 -7.74
CA ARG A 54 -0.84 1.92 -6.63
C ARG A 54 0.05 1.37 -5.52
N VAL A 55 -0.20 0.15 -5.07
CA VAL A 55 0.60 -0.51 -4.03
C VAL A 55 2.03 -0.76 -4.52
N GLY A 56 2.23 -1.22 -5.76
CA GLY A 56 3.57 -1.39 -6.34
C GLY A 56 4.37 -0.09 -6.35
N THR A 57 3.73 1.02 -6.72
CA THR A 57 4.35 2.35 -6.70
C THR A 57 4.70 2.79 -5.27
N ALA A 58 3.79 2.56 -4.31
CA ALA A 58 4.03 2.85 -2.90
C ALA A 58 5.17 1.99 -2.32
N LEU A 59 5.25 0.71 -2.68
CA LEU A 59 6.35 -0.18 -2.29
C LEU A 59 7.70 0.34 -2.77
N ASN A 60 7.82 0.75 -4.03
CA ASN A 60 9.05 1.31 -4.60
C ASN A 60 9.44 2.64 -3.94
N TYR A 61 8.46 3.50 -3.67
CA TYR A 61 8.66 4.76 -2.95
C TYR A 61 9.19 4.52 -1.54
N LEU A 62 8.55 3.64 -0.77
CA LEU A 62 8.94 3.32 0.61
C LEU A 62 10.31 2.62 0.68
N ALA A 63 10.61 1.73 -0.28
CA ALA A 63 11.92 1.10 -0.37
C ALA A 63 13.03 2.14 -0.53
N GLY A 64 12.82 3.17 -1.37
CA GLY A 64 13.74 4.30 -1.51
C GLY A 64 13.89 5.10 -0.22
N ARG A 65 12.78 5.40 0.47
CA ARG A 65 12.78 6.11 1.75
C ARG A 65 13.52 5.34 2.85
N LEU A 66 13.23 4.04 2.98
CA LEU A 66 13.90 3.15 3.95
C LEU A 66 15.41 3.08 3.69
N GLY A 67 15.83 3.03 2.42
CA GLY A 67 17.24 3.08 2.05
C GLY A 67 17.91 4.38 2.46
N ALA A 68 17.29 5.50 2.14
CA ALA A 68 17.87 6.83 2.36
C ALA A 68 17.93 7.25 3.84
N ILE A 69 16.91 6.87 4.65
CA ILE A 69 16.75 7.38 6.02
C ILE A 69 17.15 6.33 7.04
N CYS A 70 16.81 5.06 6.82
CA CYS A 70 17.04 3.98 7.79
C CYS A 70 18.18 3.05 7.39
N GLY A 71 18.85 3.27 6.26
CA GLY A 71 19.91 2.40 5.75
C GLY A 71 19.46 0.97 5.41
N LYS A 72 18.14 0.75 5.24
CA LYS A 72 17.55 -0.55 4.93
C LYS A 72 17.48 -0.76 3.42
N SER A 73 18.34 -1.62 2.89
CA SER A 73 18.29 -1.97 1.46
C SER A 73 17.18 -2.98 1.19
N ILE A 74 16.24 -2.63 0.33
CA ILE A 74 15.21 -3.51 -0.19
C ILE A 74 15.46 -3.67 -1.69
N ALA A 75 15.89 -4.86 -2.09
CA ALA A 75 16.63 -5.10 -3.34
C ALA A 75 15.74 -5.50 -4.54
N TRP A 76 14.47 -5.11 -4.62
CA TRP A 76 13.62 -5.46 -5.76
C TRP A 76 12.68 -4.32 -6.15
N PRO A 77 12.50 -4.04 -7.44
CA PRO A 77 11.41 -3.17 -7.88
C PRO A 77 10.09 -3.95 -7.87
N ALA A 78 9.07 -3.37 -7.26
CA ALA A 78 7.71 -3.87 -7.39
C ALA A 78 7.18 -3.54 -8.80
N LYS A 79 6.37 -4.46 -9.38
CA LYS A 79 5.68 -4.22 -10.65
C LYS A 79 4.62 -3.13 -10.47
N THR A 80 4.61 -2.15 -11.39
CA THR A 80 3.73 -0.98 -11.35
C THR A 80 2.92 -0.78 -12.64
N ASP A 81 2.96 -1.75 -13.53
CA ASP A 81 2.36 -1.72 -14.87
C ASP A 81 1.43 -2.92 -15.11
N TRP A 82 0.67 -3.31 -14.10
CA TRP A 82 -0.35 -4.34 -14.25
C TRP A 82 -1.45 -3.85 -15.20
N ALA A 83 -1.77 -4.67 -16.21
CA ALA A 83 -2.90 -4.46 -17.09
C ALA A 83 -4.12 -5.27 -16.60
N VAL A 84 -5.32 -4.86 -16.99
CA VAL A 84 -6.58 -5.59 -16.68
C VAL A 84 -6.56 -7.02 -17.25
N THR A 85 -5.80 -7.24 -18.34
CA THR A 85 -5.63 -8.53 -18.98
C THR A 85 -4.54 -9.42 -18.35
N ASP A 86 -3.76 -8.87 -17.38
CA ASP A 86 -2.72 -9.65 -16.74
C ASP A 86 -3.30 -10.71 -15.80
N ILE A 87 -2.75 -11.92 -15.90
CA ILE A 87 -3.10 -13.02 -14.99
C ILE A 87 -2.11 -13.00 -13.82
N ILE A 88 -2.64 -12.91 -12.61
CA ILE A 88 -1.84 -13.04 -11.39
C ILE A 88 -1.62 -14.53 -11.14
N THR A 89 -0.41 -15.03 -11.43
CA THR A 89 -0.02 -16.41 -11.07
C THR A 89 0.25 -16.51 -9.57
N ALA A 90 0.20 -17.72 -9.02
CA ALA A 90 0.51 -17.96 -7.59
C ALA A 90 1.91 -17.45 -7.20
N SER A 91 2.90 -17.60 -8.08
CA SER A 91 4.26 -17.10 -7.83
C SER A 91 4.32 -15.56 -7.79
N ARG A 92 3.57 -14.87 -8.66
CA ARG A 92 3.49 -13.40 -8.66
C ARG A 92 2.73 -12.89 -7.44
N ALA A 93 1.65 -13.57 -7.04
CA ALA A 93 0.90 -13.25 -5.83
C ALA A 93 1.77 -13.39 -4.57
N GLU A 94 2.55 -14.46 -4.47
CA GLU A 94 3.47 -14.67 -3.36
C GLU A 94 4.65 -13.69 -3.38
N ALA A 95 5.19 -13.34 -4.54
CA ALA A 95 6.21 -12.30 -4.65
C ALA A 95 5.69 -10.95 -4.15
N TYR A 96 4.47 -10.58 -4.55
CA TYR A 96 3.80 -9.37 -4.09
C TYR A 96 3.61 -9.36 -2.56
N ARG A 97 3.08 -10.46 -1.99
CA ARG A 97 2.93 -10.61 -0.55
C ARG A 97 4.26 -10.45 0.19
N LYS A 98 5.33 -11.09 -0.31
CA LYS A 98 6.69 -10.98 0.26
C LYS A 98 7.22 -9.55 0.21
N GLN A 99 6.89 -8.80 -0.83
CA GLN A 99 7.26 -7.39 -0.95
C GLN A 99 6.59 -6.56 0.15
N VAL A 100 5.29 -6.70 0.34
CA VAL A 100 4.56 -6.03 1.44
C VAL A 100 5.13 -6.45 2.80
N GLN A 101 5.38 -7.77 3.00
CA GLN A 101 5.95 -8.29 4.25
C GLN A 101 7.36 -7.77 4.52
N SER A 102 8.17 -7.54 3.49
CA SER A 102 9.52 -6.96 3.63
C SER A 102 9.46 -5.52 4.14
N ILE A 103 8.52 -4.72 3.63
CA ILE A 103 8.25 -3.37 4.17
C ILE A 103 7.78 -3.48 5.63
N ARG A 104 6.83 -4.40 5.92
CA ARG A 104 6.33 -4.66 7.28
C ARG A 104 7.46 -5.06 8.25
N GLY A 105 8.44 -5.85 7.80
CA GLY A 105 9.58 -6.31 8.60
C GLY A 105 10.73 -5.30 8.72
N ALA A 106 10.71 -4.19 7.98
CA ALA A 106 11.83 -3.24 7.95
C ALA A 106 11.93 -2.38 9.22
N LEU A 107 10.81 -2.09 9.87
CA LEU A 107 10.70 -1.23 11.05
C LEU A 107 9.91 -1.92 12.17
N ALA A 108 9.99 -1.40 13.39
CA ALA A 108 9.15 -1.80 14.51
C ALA A 108 7.77 -1.11 14.39
N TYR A 109 6.78 -1.89 13.99
CA TYR A 109 5.39 -1.40 13.87
C TYR A 109 4.65 -1.48 15.20
N PRO A 110 3.58 -0.68 15.40
CA PRO A 110 2.72 -0.78 16.56
C PRO A 110 2.17 -2.21 16.73
N GLU A 111 1.96 -2.60 17.99
CA GLU A 111 1.31 -3.87 18.32
C GLU A 111 -0.07 -3.97 17.63
N GLY A 112 -0.43 -5.16 17.17
CA GLY A 112 -1.67 -5.40 16.43
C GLY A 112 -1.62 -5.04 14.94
N THR A 113 -0.50 -4.54 14.40
CA THR A 113 -0.34 -4.38 12.96
C THR A 113 -0.28 -5.76 12.30
N PRO A 114 -1.18 -6.10 11.36
CA PRO A 114 -1.23 -7.41 10.74
C PRO A 114 0.01 -7.70 9.89
N ASP A 115 0.25 -8.99 9.62
CA ASP A 115 1.15 -9.42 8.56
C ASP A 115 0.51 -9.25 7.18
N ALA A 116 1.33 -9.22 6.14
CA ALA A 116 0.85 -9.10 4.77
C ALA A 116 -0.03 -10.32 4.38
N PRO A 117 -1.31 -10.12 4.05
CA PRO A 117 -2.21 -11.21 3.68
C PRO A 117 -1.85 -11.78 2.30
N GLY A 118 -2.24 -13.04 2.07
CA GLY A 118 -2.16 -13.66 0.76
C GLY A 118 -3.21 -13.10 -0.21
N LEU A 119 -2.90 -13.12 -1.51
CA LEU A 119 -3.84 -12.68 -2.54
C LEU A 119 -4.83 -13.78 -2.98
N ASP A 120 -4.59 -15.05 -2.63
CA ASP A 120 -5.40 -16.20 -3.01
C ASP A 120 -6.83 -16.17 -2.43
N ARG A 121 -6.98 -15.57 -1.25
CA ARG A 121 -8.26 -15.35 -0.56
C ARG A 121 -8.37 -13.95 -0.01
N LEU A 122 -7.98 -12.96 -0.81
CA LEU A 122 -7.96 -11.58 -0.37
C LEU A 122 -9.38 -11.10 -0.04
N THR A 123 -9.57 -10.69 1.21
CA THR A 123 -10.78 -10.02 1.69
C THR A 123 -10.62 -8.51 1.58
N TYR A 124 -11.71 -7.74 1.72
CA TYR A 124 -11.61 -6.28 1.77
C TYR A 124 -10.80 -5.80 2.99
N THR A 125 -10.87 -6.51 4.11
CA THR A 125 -10.04 -6.24 5.29
C THR A 125 -8.57 -6.48 4.99
N GLY A 126 -8.23 -7.60 4.35
CA GLY A 126 -6.86 -7.88 3.92
C GLY A 126 -6.34 -6.85 2.91
N ALA A 127 -7.18 -6.37 1.99
CA ALA A 127 -6.82 -5.29 1.07
C ALA A 127 -6.53 -3.98 1.81
N ASN A 128 -7.32 -3.65 2.83
CA ASN A 128 -7.06 -2.52 3.71
C ASN A 128 -5.76 -2.70 4.51
N ASP A 129 -5.49 -3.92 5.00
CA ASP A 129 -4.29 -4.23 5.78
C ASP A 129 -3.01 -4.05 4.96
N ILE A 130 -3.01 -4.47 3.69
CA ILE A 130 -1.88 -4.23 2.77
C ILE A 130 -1.56 -2.72 2.71
N GLU A 131 -2.55 -1.91 2.39
CA GLU A 131 -2.34 -0.47 2.21
C GLU A 131 -2.09 0.25 3.54
N ARG A 132 -2.67 -0.22 4.65
CA ARG A 132 -2.39 0.29 5.99
C ARG A 132 -0.96 0.04 6.44
N ILE A 133 -0.39 -1.13 6.14
CA ILE A 133 1.03 -1.42 6.41
C ILE A 133 1.93 -0.37 5.74
N LEU A 134 1.65 -0.02 4.49
CA LEU A 134 2.43 0.97 3.75
C LEU A 134 2.25 2.39 4.31
N ALA A 135 1.04 2.79 4.66
CA ALA A 135 0.77 4.07 5.28
C ALA A 135 1.48 4.22 6.63
N LEU A 136 1.43 3.18 7.48
CA LEU A 136 2.15 3.14 8.75
C LEU A 136 3.67 3.18 8.57
N CYS A 137 4.20 2.55 7.51
CA CYS A 137 5.64 2.64 7.21
C CYS A 137 6.08 4.08 6.99
N GLU A 138 5.33 4.84 6.19
CA GLU A 138 5.64 6.25 5.95
C GLU A 138 5.59 7.07 7.23
N GLU A 139 4.56 6.87 8.05
CA GLU A 139 4.43 7.54 9.35
C GLU A 139 5.63 7.26 10.26
N LEU A 140 6.08 5.99 10.32
CA LEU A 140 7.25 5.60 11.11
C LEU A 140 8.53 6.25 10.59
N ILE A 141 8.73 6.30 9.27
CA ILE A 141 9.89 6.96 8.65
C ILE A 141 9.88 8.46 8.97
N ASP A 142 8.72 9.09 8.90
CA ASP A 142 8.57 10.51 9.23
C ASP A 142 8.87 10.79 10.70
N ASN A 143 8.43 9.91 11.60
CA ASN A 143 8.71 10.02 13.03
C ASN A 143 10.22 9.83 13.33
N ILE A 144 10.87 8.87 12.68
CA ILE A 144 12.32 8.69 12.76
C ILE A 144 13.04 9.96 12.27
N THR A 145 12.63 10.49 11.13
CA THR A 145 13.23 11.70 10.55
C THR A 145 13.08 12.92 11.48
N LYS A 146 11.92 13.08 12.11
CA LYS A 146 11.69 14.14 13.08
C LYS A 146 12.56 13.95 14.32
N ALA A 147 12.59 12.75 14.88
CA ALA A 147 13.42 12.44 16.05
C ALA A 147 14.91 12.72 15.78
N PHE A 148 15.40 12.33 14.61
CA PHE A 148 16.81 12.56 14.22
C PHE A 148 17.15 14.05 14.10
N ARG A 149 16.23 14.88 13.58
CA ARG A 149 16.42 16.33 13.51
C ARG A 149 16.50 16.98 14.89
N TYR A 150 15.72 16.51 15.85
CA TYR A 150 15.72 17.07 17.22
C TYR A 150 16.98 16.67 18.00
N THR A 151 17.40 15.40 17.92
CA THR A 151 18.63 14.94 18.59
C THR A 151 19.89 15.57 17.97
N GLY A 152 19.98 15.66 16.66
CA GLY A 152 21.10 16.32 15.98
C GLY A 152 21.21 17.81 16.32
N ALA A 153 20.10 18.53 16.45
CA ALA A 153 20.10 19.93 16.87
C ALA A 153 20.55 20.12 18.33
N ALA A 154 20.20 19.17 19.23
CA ALA A 154 20.61 19.19 20.63
C ALA A 154 22.12 18.91 20.80
N GLU A 155 22.67 17.98 20.05
CA GLU A 155 24.13 17.69 20.08
C GLU A 155 24.96 18.84 19.55
N CYS A 156 24.51 19.52 18.49
CA CYS A 156 25.20 20.70 17.97
C CYS A 156 25.17 21.89 18.96
N ALA A 157 24.12 22.02 19.78
CA ALA A 157 24.02 23.08 20.78
C ALA A 157 24.94 22.82 22.00
N THR A 158 25.18 21.57 22.35
CA THR A 158 26.09 21.21 23.47
C THR A 158 27.57 21.16 23.07
N GLY A 159 27.88 20.94 21.78
CA GLY A 159 29.26 20.94 21.27
C GLY A 159 29.91 22.32 21.13
N GLY A 160 29.16 23.39 21.36
CA GLY A 160 29.64 24.77 21.28
C GLY A 160 30.08 25.39 22.59
N LEU A 161 30.18 24.63 23.67
CA LEU A 161 30.53 25.10 25.02
C LEU A 161 31.80 24.42 25.61
N ILE A 162 32.75 24.08 24.74
CA ILE A 162 34.07 23.70 25.23
C ILE A 162 35.12 24.64 24.63
#